data_2e6034a370564543d22fdac2031ce6bc
#
_entry.id   2e6034a370564543d22fdac2031ce6bc
#
_cell.length_a   1.000
_cell.length_b   1.000
_cell.length_c   1.000
_cell.angle_alpha   90.00
_cell.angle_beta   90.00
_cell.angle_gamma   90.00
#
_symmetry.space_group_name_H-M   'P 1'
#
loop_
_entity.id
_entity.type
_entity.pdbx_description
1 polymer ?
#
loop_
_entity_poly.entity_id
_entity_poly.type
_entity_poly.pdbx_seq_one_letter_code
_entity_poly.pdbx_strand_id
1 'polypeptide(L)'
;MRAADDVLPGRGTGVGHDGPGGSHQPGPHGPADRKDTMRLVIAEDSAILRDGLVALVTRRGHEVVAAVADGDELVAQVGHLAAQDALPDVAVVDIRMPPTFTDEGLRAALTLRAAHPDLGVLLFSQYVETRFASELLTGGARGVGYLLKDRVADVGEFVDALTRIAAGQTVLDPEVVSQLMGASRADDGLARLTPRETEVLELMAQGRSNSAIAQQLYLSYGAVEKNVTSIFGKLGLPQDAGDHRRVLAVLRYLKV
;
A
#
# COMPACT_ATOMS: atom_id res chain seq x y z
N MET A 1 -48.24 -43.04 -45.45
CA MET A 1 -48.45 -44.49 -45.57
C MET A 1 -48.18 -45.10 -44.19
N ARG A 2 -49.30 -45.50 -43.54
CA ARG A 2 -49.48 -46.58 -42.56
C ARG A 2 -48.50 -46.70 -41.42
N ALA A 3 -48.87 -46.54 -40.22
CA ALA A 3 -49.89 -47.18 -39.36
C ALA A 3 -49.12 -47.81 -38.20
N ALA A 4 -49.43 -47.41 -36.98
CA ALA A 4 -50.28 -48.10 -36.00
C ALA A 4 -49.53 -49.29 -35.38
N ASP A 5 -49.55 -49.62 -34.15
CA ASP A 5 -50.50 -49.71 -33.04
C ASP A 5 -49.72 -50.12 -31.79
N ASP A 6 -49.96 -49.56 -30.66
CA ASP A 6 -50.98 -49.98 -29.67
C ASP A 6 -50.40 -51.00 -28.64
N VAL A 7 -50.69 -50.75 -27.40
CA VAL A 7 -51.19 -51.58 -26.28
C VAL A 7 -50.55 -51.31 -24.93
N LEU A 8 -51.34 -50.63 -24.05
CA LEU A 8 -51.35 -50.77 -22.57
C LEU A 8 -52.12 -52.07 -22.22
N PRO A 9 -52.18 -52.55 -20.99
CA PRO A 9 -52.02 -51.98 -19.65
C PRO A 9 -51.40 -52.95 -18.59
N GLY A 10 -51.18 -52.44 -17.36
CA GLY A 10 -50.99 -53.33 -16.22
C GLY A 10 -50.93 -52.56 -14.89
N ARG A 11 -52.09 -52.55 -14.21
CA ARG A 11 -52.24 -52.08 -12.83
C ARG A 11 -51.50 -52.99 -11.82
N GLY A 12 -50.91 -52.44 -10.82
CA GLY A 12 -50.47 -53.13 -9.61
C GLY A 12 -50.44 -52.18 -8.40
N THR A 13 -51.46 -52.31 -7.58
CA THR A 13 -51.70 -51.67 -6.29
C THR A 13 -50.72 -52.25 -5.23
N GLY A 14 -50.12 -51.41 -4.39
CA GLY A 14 -49.32 -51.83 -3.22
C GLY A 14 -49.21 -50.71 -2.21
N VAL A 15 -49.91 -50.84 -1.16
CA VAL A 15 -50.21 -50.07 0.03
C VAL A 15 -48.92 -49.90 0.92
N GLY A 16 -48.68 -48.71 1.41
CA GLY A 16 -48.30 -48.25 2.75
C GLY A 16 -47.06 -48.81 3.44
N HIS A 17 -46.24 -47.90 3.86
CA HIS A 17 -45.82 -47.91 5.29
C HIS A 17 -45.23 -46.54 5.66
N ASP A 18 -45.82 -45.90 6.67
CA ASP A 18 -45.30 -44.78 7.43
C ASP A 18 -44.04 -45.18 8.18
N GLY A 19 -42.99 -44.34 8.12
CA GLY A 19 -41.83 -44.44 8.96
C GLY A 19 -41.38 -43.03 9.41
N PRO A 20 -41.04 -42.80 10.68
CA PRO A 20 -41.05 -41.51 11.33
C PRO A 20 -39.85 -40.63 10.99
N GLY A 21 -40.09 -39.33 11.10
CA GLY A 21 -39.20 -38.23 10.85
C GLY A 21 -37.80 -38.35 11.44
N GLY A 22 -36.81 -38.33 10.58
CA GLY A 22 -35.44 -38.09 10.96
C GLY A 22 -35.21 -36.58 11.19
N SER A 23 -35.13 -36.21 12.46
CA SER A 23 -34.66 -34.91 12.87
C SER A 23 -33.22 -34.71 12.38
N HIS A 24 -33.06 -33.83 11.37
CA HIS A 24 -31.75 -33.36 10.93
C HIS A 24 -31.19 -32.47 12.02
N GLN A 25 -30.42 -33.04 12.93
CA GLN A 25 -29.56 -32.27 13.83
C GLN A 25 -28.41 -31.66 12.97
N PRO A 26 -28.18 -30.36 13.03
CA PRO A 26 -26.93 -29.80 12.49
C PRO A 26 -25.79 -30.40 13.27
N GLY A 27 -24.91 -31.12 12.60
CA GLY A 27 -23.69 -31.66 13.16
C GLY A 27 -22.81 -30.52 13.72
N PRO A 28 -21.96 -30.81 14.73
CA PRO A 28 -21.05 -29.81 15.27
C PRO A 28 -20.20 -29.31 14.12
N HIS A 29 -20.12 -27.99 13.97
CA HIS A 29 -19.17 -27.33 13.10
C HIS A 29 -17.79 -27.91 13.40
N GLY A 30 -17.21 -28.63 12.46
CA GLY A 30 -15.83 -29.10 12.53
C GLY A 30 -14.90 -27.89 12.73
N PRO A 31 -13.70 -28.10 13.29
CA PRO A 31 -12.77 -26.99 13.47
C PRO A 31 -12.53 -26.34 12.14
N ALA A 32 -12.82 -25.01 12.06
CA ALA A 32 -12.53 -24.19 10.91
C ALA A 32 -11.11 -24.47 10.43
N ASP A 33 -10.95 -24.72 9.14
CA ASP A 33 -9.69 -25.08 8.52
C ASP A 33 -8.64 -24.03 8.90
N ARG A 34 -7.57 -24.42 9.58
CA ARG A 34 -6.48 -23.54 10.04
C ARG A 34 -5.76 -22.79 8.91
N LYS A 35 -6.18 -22.99 7.66
CA LYS A 35 -5.61 -22.33 6.48
C LYS A 35 -6.08 -20.89 6.25
N ASP A 36 -7.19 -20.48 6.86
CA ASP A 36 -7.78 -19.16 6.61
C ASP A 36 -7.52 -18.15 7.74
N THR A 37 -6.96 -18.56 8.87
CA THR A 37 -6.68 -17.67 10.00
C THR A 37 -5.26 -17.14 9.92
N MET A 38 -5.12 -15.84 9.63
CA MET A 38 -3.83 -15.14 9.68
C MET A 38 -3.50 -14.73 11.11
N ARG A 39 -2.21 -14.73 11.42
CA ARG A 39 -1.63 -14.20 12.66
C ARG A 39 -1.01 -12.84 12.36
N LEU A 40 -1.46 -11.81 13.07
CA LEU A 40 -1.06 -10.43 12.82
C LEU A 40 -0.38 -9.84 14.05
N VAL A 41 0.57 -8.94 13.79
CA VAL A 41 1.04 -7.96 14.77
C VAL A 41 0.65 -6.57 14.28
N ILE A 42 0.23 -5.70 15.20
CA ILE A 42 -0.23 -4.34 14.89
C ILE A 42 0.63 -3.36 15.70
N ALA A 43 1.24 -2.40 15.01
CA ALA A 43 1.94 -1.26 15.61
C ALA A 43 1.23 0.03 15.21
N GLU A 44 0.64 0.69 16.19
CA GLU A 44 -0.16 1.92 16.03
C GLU A 44 -0.12 2.69 17.34
N ASP A 45 0.28 3.95 17.33
CA ASP A 45 0.40 4.76 18.55
C ASP A 45 -0.95 5.21 19.10
N SER A 46 -1.93 5.47 18.22
CA SER A 46 -3.30 5.80 18.65
C SER A 46 -4.00 4.59 19.26
N ALA A 47 -4.22 4.61 20.58
CA ALA A 47 -4.88 3.50 21.29
C ALA A 47 -6.26 3.18 20.70
N ILE A 48 -7.04 4.20 20.34
CA ILE A 48 -8.39 4.00 19.75
C ILE A 48 -8.31 3.27 18.42
N LEU A 49 -7.38 3.67 17.55
CA LEU A 49 -7.22 3.03 16.24
C LEU A 49 -6.64 1.63 16.39
N ARG A 50 -5.64 1.45 17.25
CA ARG A 50 -5.07 0.14 17.57
C ARG A 50 -6.12 -0.86 18.05
N ASP A 51 -6.92 -0.46 19.05
CA ASP A 51 -8.01 -1.31 19.59
C ASP A 51 -9.08 -1.57 18.52
N GLY A 52 -9.37 -0.59 17.68
CA GLY A 52 -10.28 -0.71 16.54
C GLY A 52 -9.81 -1.73 15.52
N LEU A 53 -8.53 -1.70 15.14
CA LEU A 53 -7.91 -2.65 14.21
C LEU A 53 -7.90 -4.07 14.81
N VAL A 54 -7.53 -4.22 16.09
CA VAL A 54 -7.56 -5.51 16.79
C VAL A 54 -8.98 -6.10 16.76
N ALA A 55 -9.98 -5.32 17.14
CA ALA A 55 -11.37 -5.77 17.13
C ALA A 55 -11.85 -6.13 15.72
N LEU A 56 -11.46 -5.34 14.70
CA LEU A 56 -11.84 -5.54 13.32
C LEU A 56 -11.32 -6.88 12.79
N VAL A 57 -10.01 -7.13 12.89
CA VAL A 57 -9.40 -8.35 12.33
C VAL A 57 -9.81 -9.59 13.12
N THR A 58 -9.98 -9.49 14.44
CA THR A 58 -10.46 -10.59 15.29
C THR A 58 -11.91 -10.99 14.92
N ARG A 59 -12.80 -10.04 14.65
CA ARG A 59 -14.17 -10.31 14.17
C ARG A 59 -14.20 -11.00 12.81
N ARG A 60 -13.14 -10.87 12.02
CA ARG A 60 -13.00 -11.53 10.72
C ARG A 60 -12.30 -12.89 10.80
N GLY A 61 -12.06 -13.39 12.01
CA GLY A 61 -11.52 -14.73 12.25
C GLY A 61 -10.00 -14.79 12.23
N HIS A 62 -9.30 -13.66 12.31
CA HIS A 62 -7.84 -13.62 12.38
C HIS A 62 -7.34 -13.40 13.81
N GLU A 63 -6.10 -13.76 14.09
CA GLU A 63 -5.48 -13.65 15.40
C GLU A 63 -4.52 -12.46 15.46
N VAL A 64 -4.68 -11.56 16.44
CA VAL A 64 -3.68 -10.54 16.75
C VAL A 64 -2.81 -11.05 17.87
N VAL A 65 -1.56 -11.41 17.53
CA VAL A 65 -0.60 -12.01 18.48
C VAL A 65 0.14 -10.97 19.31
N ALA A 66 0.22 -9.72 18.83
CA ALA A 66 0.72 -8.57 19.59
C ALA A 66 0.12 -7.27 19.04
N ALA A 67 -0.09 -6.28 19.91
CA ALA A 67 -0.50 -4.93 19.55
C ALA A 67 0.33 -3.95 20.39
N VAL A 68 1.14 -3.12 19.72
CA VAL A 68 2.17 -2.27 20.34
C VAL A 68 1.99 -0.81 19.91
N ALA A 69 2.65 0.12 20.59
CA ALA A 69 2.50 1.55 20.38
C ALA A 69 3.69 2.23 19.68
N ASP A 70 4.81 1.51 19.50
CA ASP A 70 6.01 2.06 18.89
C ASP A 70 6.79 1.00 18.07
N GLY A 71 7.77 1.49 17.28
CA GLY A 71 8.54 0.65 16.37
C GLY A 71 9.56 -0.26 17.04
N ASP A 72 10.15 0.16 18.17
CA ASP A 72 11.15 -0.63 18.88
C ASP A 72 10.47 -1.82 19.58
N GLU A 73 9.31 -1.58 20.18
CA GLU A 73 8.48 -2.63 20.76
C GLU A 73 8.01 -3.62 19.68
N LEU A 74 7.62 -3.14 18.49
CA LEU A 74 7.26 -3.99 17.36
C LEU A 74 8.41 -4.95 16.99
N VAL A 75 9.62 -4.44 16.82
CA VAL A 75 10.79 -5.25 16.45
C VAL A 75 11.10 -6.28 17.55
N ALA A 76 11.03 -5.87 18.82
CA ALA A 76 11.27 -6.76 19.95
C ALA A 76 10.23 -7.91 20.03
N GLN A 77 8.94 -7.59 19.85
CA GLN A 77 7.85 -8.58 19.90
C GLN A 77 7.94 -9.57 18.74
N VAL A 78 8.18 -9.12 17.52
CA VAL A 78 8.34 -10.01 16.36
C VAL A 78 9.57 -10.90 16.54
N GLY A 79 10.68 -10.34 17.03
CA GLY A 79 11.89 -11.11 17.33
C GLY A 79 11.64 -12.21 18.38
N HIS A 80 10.87 -11.89 19.41
CA HIS A 80 10.47 -12.87 20.45
C HIS A 80 9.60 -14.00 19.87
N LEU A 81 8.61 -13.65 19.04
CA LEU A 81 7.74 -14.62 18.37
C LEU A 81 8.54 -15.51 17.41
N ALA A 82 9.45 -14.93 16.64
CA ALA A 82 10.31 -15.66 15.71
C ALA A 82 11.20 -16.69 16.43
N ALA A 83 11.75 -16.33 17.60
CA ALA A 83 12.55 -17.24 18.44
C ALA A 83 11.76 -18.45 18.97
N GLN A 84 10.44 -18.40 18.91
CA GLN A 84 9.51 -19.47 19.32
C GLN A 84 8.90 -20.23 18.12
N ASP A 85 9.43 -20.07 16.91
CA ASP A 85 8.84 -20.57 15.66
C ASP A 85 7.38 -20.13 15.46
N ALA A 86 7.05 -18.95 15.95
CA ALA A 86 5.71 -18.40 15.98
C ALA A 86 5.62 -17.04 15.23
N LEU A 87 6.41 -16.89 14.14
CA LEU A 87 6.41 -15.68 13.32
C LEU A 87 4.99 -15.35 12.86
N PRO A 88 4.53 -14.09 12.97
CA PRO A 88 3.25 -13.67 12.39
C PRO A 88 3.29 -13.69 10.86
N ASP A 89 2.10 -13.78 10.24
CA ASP A 89 1.98 -13.74 8.79
C ASP A 89 2.12 -12.32 8.25
N VAL A 90 1.58 -11.31 8.99
CA VAL A 90 1.60 -9.90 8.59
C VAL A 90 1.82 -8.98 9.79
N ALA A 91 2.67 -7.99 9.59
CA ALA A 91 2.80 -6.81 10.46
C ALA A 91 2.06 -5.62 9.82
N VAL A 92 1.07 -5.06 10.53
CA VAL A 92 0.42 -3.79 10.19
C VAL A 92 1.12 -2.70 10.98
N VAL A 93 1.70 -1.71 10.30
CA VAL A 93 2.63 -0.77 10.91
C VAL A 93 2.25 0.66 10.52
N ASP A 94 1.86 1.48 11.50
CA ASP A 94 1.79 2.93 11.29
C ASP A 94 3.19 3.48 11.04
N ILE A 95 3.30 4.43 10.12
CA ILE A 95 4.58 5.03 9.76
C ILE A 95 5.10 5.95 10.85
N ARG A 96 4.21 6.77 11.41
CA ARG A 96 4.56 7.84 12.35
C ARG A 96 4.22 7.48 13.77
N MET A 97 5.20 6.96 14.49
CA MET A 97 5.06 6.54 15.88
C MET A 97 6.08 7.27 16.78
N PRO A 98 5.94 7.21 18.12
CA PRO A 98 6.95 7.73 19.04
C PRO A 98 8.35 7.16 18.74
N PRO A 99 9.45 7.86 19.07
CA PRO A 99 9.47 9.12 19.84
C PRO A 99 9.37 10.40 19.00
N THR A 100 9.66 10.38 17.69
CA THR A 100 9.76 11.60 16.88
C THR A 100 8.57 11.82 15.95
N PHE A 101 7.71 10.82 15.77
CA PHE A 101 6.54 10.83 14.88
C PHE A 101 6.90 11.15 13.42
N THR A 102 8.03 10.65 12.94
CA THR A 102 8.50 10.88 11.56
C THR A 102 8.44 9.64 10.70
N ASP A 103 9.33 8.65 10.94
CA ASP A 103 9.52 7.46 10.11
C ASP A 103 9.83 6.19 10.92
N GLU A 104 9.52 6.19 12.22
CA GLU A 104 9.83 5.10 13.13
C GLU A 104 9.26 3.77 12.65
N GLY A 105 7.99 3.77 12.22
CA GLY A 105 7.36 2.58 11.70
C GLY A 105 7.98 2.07 10.41
N LEU A 106 8.37 2.97 9.50
CA LEU A 106 9.10 2.56 8.31
C LEU A 106 10.44 1.89 8.66
N ARG A 107 11.21 2.47 9.59
CA ARG A 107 12.49 1.89 10.04
C ARG A 107 12.29 0.53 10.67
N ALA A 108 11.27 0.37 11.53
CA ALA A 108 10.89 -0.91 12.10
C ALA A 108 10.51 -1.93 11.00
N ALA A 109 9.67 -1.53 10.04
CA ALA A 109 9.27 -2.36 8.91
C ALA A 109 10.45 -2.84 8.07
N LEU A 110 11.40 -1.96 7.76
CA LEU A 110 12.61 -2.30 7.00
C LEU A 110 13.52 -3.26 7.80
N THR A 111 13.67 -3.04 9.10
CA THR A 111 14.41 -3.93 10.01
C THR A 111 13.79 -5.33 10.04
N LEU A 112 12.47 -5.41 10.18
CA LEU A 112 11.75 -6.69 10.21
C LEU A 112 11.87 -7.43 8.88
N ARG A 113 11.74 -6.75 7.75
CA ARG A 113 11.88 -7.37 6.42
C ARG A 113 13.28 -7.91 6.17
N ALA A 114 14.31 -7.20 6.65
CA ALA A 114 15.70 -7.66 6.52
C ALA A 114 15.95 -8.92 7.37
N ALA A 115 15.37 -9.00 8.57
CA ALA A 115 15.51 -10.14 9.48
C ALA A 115 14.59 -11.32 9.13
N HIS A 116 13.39 -11.04 8.62
CA HIS A 116 12.32 -12.01 8.35
C HIS A 116 11.70 -11.78 6.96
N PRO A 117 12.35 -12.25 5.88
CA PRO A 117 11.89 -11.98 4.50
C PRO A 117 10.51 -12.54 4.15
N ASP A 118 10.03 -13.54 4.90
CA ASP A 118 8.71 -14.15 4.70
C ASP A 118 7.60 -13.44 5.48
N LEU A 119 7.92 -12.52 6.37
CA LEU A 119 6.94 -11.68 7.08
C LEU A 119 6.32 -10.68 6.09
N GLY A 120 5.00 -10.73 5.93
CA GLY A 120 4.26 -9.69 5.25
C GLY A 120 4.28 -8.37 6.03
N VAL A 121 4.46 -7.25 5.35
CA VAL A 121 4.46 -5.93 6.00
C VAL A 121 3.51 -4.99 5.29
N LEU A 122 2.52 -4.47 6.00
CA LEU A 122 1.64 -3.41 5.56
C LEU A 122 2.01 -2.10 6.27
N LEU A 123 2.53 -1.12 5.52
CA LEU A 123 2.57 0.26 6.01
C LEU A 123 1.18 0.88 5.92
N PHE A 124 0.76 1.47 7.02
CA PHE A 124 -0.56 2.03 7.20
C PHE A 124 -0.44 3.50 7.58
N SER A 125 -0.77 4.41 6.66
CA SER A 125 -0.46 5.83 6.78
C SER A 125 -1.68 6.72 6.61
N GLN A 126 -1.67 7.87 7.26
CA GLN A 126 -2.70 8.88 7.04
C GLN A 126 -2.50 9.64 5.72
N TYR A 127 -1.26 9.71 5.22
CA TYR A 127 -0.89 10.50 4.04
C TYR A 127 -0.11 9.66 3.03
N VAL A 128 -0.16 10.07 1.76
CA VAL A 128 0.69 9.48 0.73
C VAL A 128 2.10 10.06 0.86
N GLU A 129 3.06 9.21 1.19
CA GLU A 129 4.47 9.56 1.27
C GLU A 129 5.27 8.67 0.31
N THR A 130 5.44 9.16 -0.91
CA THR A 130 6.08 8.41 -2.01
C THR A 130 7.49 7.96 -1.67
N ARG A 131 8.23 8.74 -0.87
CA ARG A 131 9.54 8.36 -0.37
C ARG A 131 9.47 7.05 0.42
N PHE A 132 8.56 6.94 1.37
CA PHE A 132 8.43 5.76 2.23
C PHE A 132 7.98 4.53 1.45
N ALA A 133 7.04 4.72 0.51
CA ALA A 133 6.63 3.65 -0.39
C ALA A 133 7.82 3.17 -1.26
N SER A 134 8.63 4.08 -1.80
CA SER A 134 9.82 3.75 -2.58
C SER A 134 10.87 3.01 -1.76
N GLU A 135 11.16 3.46 -0.55
CA GLU A 135 12.12 2.81 0.36
C GLU A 135 11.68 1.39 0.71
N LEU A 136 10.40 1.20 1.03
CA LEU A 136 9.83 -0.11 1.33
C LEU A 136 9.95 -1.08 0.15
N LEU A 137 9.71 -0.61 -1.08
CA LEU A 137 9.77 -1.41 -2.31
C LEU A 137 11.22 -1.72 -2.74
N THR A 138 12.19 -0.89 -2.39
CA THR A 138 13.61 -1.09 -2.76
C THR A 138 14.18 -2.38 -2.18
N GLY A 139 13.72 -2.81 -1.00
CA GLY A 139 14.08 -4.09 -0.38
C GLY A 139 13.43 -5.33 -0.98
N GLY A 140 12.68 -5.18 -2.08
CA GLY A 140 11.88 -6.22 -2.73
C GLY A 140 10.38 -6.00 -2.50
N ALA A 141 9.57 -6.29 -3.51
CA ALA A 141 8.13 -6.01 -3.47
C ALA A 141 7.28 -7.16 -2.88
N ARG A 142 7.86 -8.35 -2.66
CA ARG A 142 7.12 -9.51 -2.14
C ARG A 142 6.63 -9.30 -0.71
N GLY A 143 5.34 -9.54 -0.48
CA GLY A 143 4.74 -9.44 0.86
C GLY A 143 4.71 -8.01 1.40
N VAL A 144 4.57 -7.02 0.53
CA VAL A 144 4.59 -5.60 0.89
C VAL A 144 3.27 -4.95 0.60
N GLY A 145 2.80 -4.16 1.54
CA GLY A 145 1.64 -3.30 1.35
C GLY A 145 1.88 -1.86 1.79
N TYR A 146 1.20 -0.95 1.14
CA TYR A 146 1.05 0.43 1.57
C TYR A 146 -0.40 0.86 1.36
N LEU A 147 -1.12 1.13 2.43
CA LEU A 147 -2.51 1.60 2.40
C LEU A 147 -2.68 2.87 3.20
N LEU A 148 -3.62 3.69 2.76
CA LEU A 148 -4.07 4.84 3.53
C LEU A 148 -5.04 4.41 4.64
N LYS A 149 -4.99 5.09 5.79
CA LYS A 149 -5.84 4.78 6.97
C LYS A 149 -7.34 4.88 6.63
N ASP A 150 -7.72 5.68 5.65
CA ASP A 150 -9.09 5.79 5.16
C ASP A 150 -9.63 4.49 4.55
N ARG A 151 -8.77 3.59 4.06
CA ARG A 151 -9.16 2.30 3.46
C ARG A 151 -9.74 1.32 4.46
N VAL A 152 -9.51 1.50 5.76
CA VAL A 152 -10.15 0.69 6.83
C VAL A 152 -11.67 0.86 6.85
N ALA A 153 -12.19 1.94 6.30
CA ALA A 153 -13.63 2.14 6.17
C ALA A 153 -14.30 1.02 5.34
N ASP A 154 -13.59 0.47 4.32
CA ASP A 154 -13.98 -0.78 3.67
C ASP A 154 -13.23 -1.96 4.31
N VAL A 155 -13.89 -2.56 5.29
CA VAL A 155 -13.31 -3.69 6.05
C VAL A 155 -13.01 -4.89 5.16
N GLY A 156 -13.78 -5.10 4.09
CA GLY A 156 -13.57 -6.20 3.14
C GLY A 156 -12.27 -6.02 2.36
N GLU A 157 -12.08 -4.83 1.77
CA GLU A 157 -10.87 -4.49 1.04
C GLU A 157 -9.61 -4.54 1.93
N PHE A 158 -9.72 -4.06 3.18
CA PHE A 158 -8.61 -4.09 4.13
C PHE A 158 -8.17 -5.54 4.45
N VAL A 159 -9.11 -6.43 4.75
CA VAL A 159 -8.79 -7.85 5.06
C VAL A 159 -8.29 -8.60 3.83
N ASP A 160 -8.85 -8.32 2.63
CA ASP A 160 -8.33 -8.86 1.37
C ASP A 160 -6.87 -8.44 1.14
N ALA A 161 -6.57 -7.17 1.38
CA ALA A 161 -5.19 -6.66 1.29
C ALA A 161 -4.23 -7.41 2.22
N LEU A 162 -4.61 -7.63 3.48
CA LEU A 162 -3.82 -8.41 4.43
C LEU A 162 -3.59 -9.85 3.94
N THR A 163 -4.64 -10.50 3.44
CA THR A 163 -4.58 -11.86 2.90
C THR A 163 -3.61 -11.96 1.71
N ARG A 164 -3.66 -11.00 0.82
CA ARG A 164 -2.76 -10.93 -0.34
C ARG A 164 -1.31 -10.67 0.07
N ILE A 165 -1.09 -9.83 1.06
CA ILE A 165 0.25 -9.55 1.61
C ILE A 165 0.81 -10.82 2.29
N ALA A 166 0.01 -11.52 3.10
CA ALA A 166 0.39 -12.80 3.70
C ALA A 166 0.77 -13.86 2.64
N ALA A 167 0.08 -13.84 1.49
CA ALA A 167 0.41 -14.70 0.34
C ALA A 167 1.64 -14.22 -0.46
N GLY A 168 2.36 -13.19 0.00
CA GLY A 168 3.54 -12.66 -0.66
C GLY A 168 3.26 -11.72 -1.83
N GLN A 169 2.02 -11.26 -2.01
CA GLN A 169 1.68 -10.28 -3.06
C GLN A 169 2.03 -8.85 -2.60
N THR A 170 2.14 -7.96 -3.59
CA THR A 170 2.29 -6.51 -3.35
C THR A 170 0.93 -5.85 -3.42
N VAL A 171 0.59 -5.04 -2.42
CA VAL A 171 -0.66 -4.28 -2.37
C VAL A 171 -0.35 -2.81 -2.13
N LEU A 172 -0.65 -1.96 -3.11
CA LEU A 172 -0.45 -0.52 -3.00
C LEU A 172 -1.77 0.21 -3.20
N ASP A 173 -2.00 1.22 -2.38
CA ASP A 173 -3.13 2.13 -2.58
C ASP A 173 -3.04 2.78 -3.97
N PRO A 174 -4.14 2.86 -4.73
CA PRO A 174 -4.14 3.50 -6.05
C PRO A 174 -3.60 4.93 -6.05
N GLU A 175 -3.83 5.67 -4.98
CA GLU A 175 -3.32 7.04 -4.84
C GLU A 175 -1.79 7.06 -4.66
N VAL A 176 -1.24 6.12 -3.87
CA VAL A 176 0.21 5.92 -3.74
C VAL A 176 0.84 5.56 -5.09
N VAL A 177 0.21 4.65 -5.84
CA VAL A 177 0.68 4.28 -7.20
C VAL A 177 0.68 5.48 -8.12
N SER A 178 -0.40 6.28 -8.13
CA SER A 178 -0.50 7.48 -8.97
C SER A 178 0.62 8.48 -8.66
N GLN A 179 0.90 8.72 -7.39
CA GLN A 179 1.96 9.64 -6.97
C GLN A 179 3.36 9.09 -7.25
N LEU A 180 3.61 7.80 -7.06
CA LEU A 180 4.87 7.14 -7.44
C LEU A 180 5.15 7.27 -8.94
N MET A 181 4.14 7.03 -9.78
CA MET A 181 4.27 7.21 -11.23
C MET A 181 4.48 8.68 -11.61
N GLY A 182 3.84 9.60 -10.89
CA GLY A 182 4.05 11.04 -11.05
C GLY A 182 5.47 11.46 -10.65
N ALA A 183 5.98 10.97 -9.54
CA ALA A 183 7.35 11.21 -9.07
C ALA A 183 8.40 10.65 -10.02
N SER A 184 8.20 9.43 -10.54
CA SER A 184 9.07 8.81 -11.55
C SER A 184 9.15 9.64 -12.83
N ARG A 185 8.02 10.17 -13.31
CA ARG A 185 8.00 11.10 -14.46
C ARG A 185 8.71 12.42 -14.17
N ALA A 186 8.69 12.88 -12.93
CA ALA A 186 9.40 14.10 -12.52
C ALA A 186 10.92 13.89 -12.47
N ASP A 187 11.40 12.75 -12.00
CA ASP A 187 12.82 12.37 -12.04
C ASP A 187 13.29 12.18 -13.50
N ASP A 188 12.51 11.55 -14.36
CA ASP A 188 12.76 11.49 -15.80
C ASP A 188 12.85 12.88 -16.42
N GLY A 189 12.05 13.84 -15.95
CA GLY A 189 12.08 15.23 -16.38
C GLY A 189 13.44 15.89 -16.08
N LEU A 190 13.99 15.71 -14.90
CA LEU A 190 15.31 16.24 -14.51
C LEU A 190 16.43 15.60 -15.32
N ALA A 191 16.39 14.29 -15.51
CA ALA A 191 17.37 13.55 -16.33
C ALA A 191 17.37 13.98 -17.82
N ARG A 192 16.30 14.59 -18.31
CA ARG A 192 16.16 15.10 -19.69
C ARG A 192 16.65 16.52 -19.86
N LEU A 193 17.04 17.20 -18.79
CA LEU A 193 17.62 18.54 -18.87
C LEU A 193 19.00 18.50 -19.53
N THR A 194 19.27 19.46 -20.42
CA THR A 194 20.61 19.67 -20.92
C THR A 194 21.50 20.27 -19.82
N PRO A 195 22.85 20.17 -19.92
CA PRO A 195 23.75 20.82 -18.96
C PRO A 195 23.41 22.29 -18.75
N ARG A 196 23.04 23.00 -19.83
CA ARG A 196 22.70 24.42 -19.77
C ARG A 196 21.39 24.69 -19.04
N GLU A 197 20.37 23.85 -19.23
CA GLU A 197 19.10 23.94 -18.50
C GLU A 197 19.28 23.61 -17.02
N THR A 198 20.17 22.68 -16.68
CA THR A 198 20.53 22.38 -15.30
C THR A 198 21.17 23.59 -14.61
N GLU A 199 22.16 24.25 -15.25
CA GLU A 199 22.78 25.46 -14.73
C GLU A 199 21.74 26.59 -14.50
N VAL A 200 20.81 26.76 -15.42
CA VAL A 200 19.73 27.75 -15.27
C VAL A 200 18.82 27.40 -14.10
N LEU A 201 18.45 26.11 -13.94
CA LEU A 201 17.60 25.65 -12.83
C LEU A 201 18.29 25.78 -11.48
N GLU A 202 19.58 25.50 -11.40
CA GLU A 202 20.40 25.72 -10.20
C GLU A 202 20.39 27.19 -9.74
N LEU A 203 20.56 28.11 -10.69
CA LEU A 203 20.52 29.54 -10.38
C LEU A 203 19.10 30.01 -10.02
N MET A 204 18.07 29.40 -10.63
CA MET A 204 16.69 29.60 -10.19
C MET A 204 16.47 29.15 -8.75
N ALA A 205 17.03 28.02 -8.35
CA ALA A 205 16.95 27.49 -6.98
C ALA A 205 17.67 28.38 -5.97
N GLN A 206 18.72 29.09 -6.40
CA GLN A 206 19.40 30.12 -5.60
C GLN A 206 18.61 31.45 -5.52
N GLY A 207 17.41 31.52 -6.08
CA GLY A 207 16.57 32.71 -6.07
C GLY A 207 16.97 33.81 -7.09
N ARG A 208 17.83 33.50 -8.05
CA ARG A 208 18.28 34.48 -9.06
C ARG A 208 17.16 34.85 -10.04
N SER A 209 17.04 36.12 -10.38
CA SER A 209 16.15 36.56 -11.45
C SER A 209 16.68 36.16 -12.83
N ASN A 210 15.83 36.14 -13.87
CA ASN A 210 16.28 35.84 -15.23
C ASN A 210 17.36 36.82 -15.73
N SER A 211 17.30 38.09 -15.33
CA SER A 211 18.33 39.07 -15.64
C SER A 211 19.67 38.74 -14.98
N ALA A 212 19.65 38.34 -13.70
CA ALA A 212 20.88 37.94 -12.98
C ALA A 212 21.46 36.64 -13.56
N ILE A 213 20.60 35.68 -13.96
CA ILE A 213 21.01 34.43 -14.64
C ILE A 213 21.67 34.77 -15.99
N ALA A 214 21.05 35.68 -16.77
CA ALA A 214 21.59 36.13 -18.05
C ALA A 214 23.01 36.72 -17.92
N GLN A 215 23.21 37.59 -16.94
CA GLN A 215 24.52 38.15 -16.63
C GLN A 215 25.55 37.09 -16.21
N GLN A 216 25.18 36.22 -15.28
CA GLN A 216 26.06 35.20 -14.72
C GLN A 216 26.50 34.15 -15.74
N LEU A 217 25.59 33.78 -16.66
CA LEU A 217 25.82 32.75 -17.68
C LEU A 217 26.26 33.33 -19.03
N TYR A 218 26.45 34.67 -19.13
CA TYR A 218 26.78 35.37 -20.37
C TYR A 218 25.78 35.10 -21.50
N LEU A 219 24.47 35.09 -21.18
CA LEU A 219 23.36 34.88 -22.10
C LEU A 219 22.55 36.18 -22.33
N SER A 220 21.80 36.19 -23.41
CA SER A 220 20.72 37.18 -23.55
C SER A 220 19.53 36.81 -22.65
N TYR A 221 18.77 37.81 -22.22
CA TYR A 221 17.53 37.60 -21.42
C TYR A 221 16.57 36.62 -22.11
N GLY A 222 16.35 36.79 -23.45
CA GLY A 222 15.49 35.85 -24.19
C GLY A 222 16.01 34.43 -24.28
N ALA A 223 17.33 34.24 -24.24
CA ALA A 223 17.93 32.90 -24.16
C ALA A 223 17.62 32.22 -22.81
N VAL A 224 17.65 32.98 -21.71
CA VAL A 224 17.25 32.47 -20.39
C VAL A 224 15.78 32.13 -20.36
N GLU A 225 14.88 32.96 -20.87
CA GLU A 225 13.45 32.68 -20.96
C GLU A 225 13.15 31.40 -21.76
N LYS A 226 13.88 31.20 -22.87
CA LYS A 226 13.75 29.98 -23.68
C LYS A 226 14.16 28.73 -22.88
N ASN A 227 15.26 28.80 -22.13
CA ASN A 227 15.68 27.70 -21.27
C ASN A 227 14.66 27.44 -20.17
N VAL A 228 14.15 28.48 -19.49
CA VAL A 228 13.13 28.36 -18.44
C VAL A 228 11.85 27.69 -18.99
N THR A 229 11.40 28.10 -20.18
CA THR A 229 10.24 27.49 -20.84
C THR A 229 10.48 26.02 -21.18
N SER A 230 11.67 25.70 -21.68
CA SER A 230 12.05 24.31 -21.99
C SER A 230 12.13 23.45 -20.72
N ILE A 231 12.70 23.97 -19.63
CA ILE A 231 12.73 23.33 -18.32
C ILE A 231 11.31 22.99 -17.86
N PHE A 232 10.38 23.95 -17.90
CA PHE A 232 9.00 23.73 -17.50
C PHE A 232 8.32 22.65 -18.34
N GLY A 233 8.56 22.64 -19.66
CA GLY A 233 8.06 21.58 -20.54
C GLY A 233 8.62 20.21 -20.23
N LYS A 234 9.95 20.10 -20.00
CA LYS A 234 10.60 18.83 -19.68
C LYS A 234 10.21 18.31 -18.30
N LEU A 235 9.98 19.21 -17.35
CA LEU A 235 9.45 18.88 -16.02
C LEU A 235 7.94 18.61 -16.02
N GLY A 236 7.25 18.76 -17.16
CA GLY A 236 5.80 18.52 -17.25
C GLY A 236 4.97 19.48 -16.39
N LEU A 237 5.42 20.74 -16.22
CA LEU A 237 4.69 21.73 -15.44
C LEU A 237 3.57 22.35 -16.28
N PRO A 238 2.28 22.29 -15.84
CA PRO A 238 1.15 22.76 -16.62
C PRO A 238 1.22 24.27 -16.89
N GLN A 239 0.73 24.71 -18.06
CA GLN A 239 0.74 26.13 -18.43
C GLN A 239 -0.21 26.98 -17.58
N ASP A 240 -1.25 26.38 -17.03
CA ASP A 240 -2.28 27.04 -16.23
C ASP A 240 -1.86 27.32 -14.77
N ALA A 241 -0.68 26.89 -14.36
CA ALA A 241 -0.20 27.05 -12.98
C ALA A 241 0.26 28.49 -12.63
N GLY A 242 0.07 29.46 -13.51
CA GLY A 242 0.39 30.86 -13.25
C GLY A 242 1.85 31.10 -12.84
N ASP A 243 2.07 32.01 -11.89
CA ASP A 243 3.41 32.40 -11.40
C ASP A 243 4.11 31.30 -10.58
N HIS A 244 3.42 30.22 -10.22
CA HIS A 244 3.95 29.16 -9.36
C HIS A 244 4.87 28.16 -10.07
N ARG A 245 4.90 28.12 -11.42
CA ARG A 245 5.75 27.16 -12.18
C ARG A 245 7.24 27.24 -11.79
N ARG A 246 7.72 28.46 -11.57
CA ARG A 246 9.11 28.66 -11.15
C ARG A 246 9.38 28.02 -9.77
N VAL A 247 8.46 28.21 -8.83
CA VAL A 247 8.53 27.58 -7.50
C VAL A 247 8.46 26.06 -7.63
N LEU A 248 7.52 25.55 -8.41
CA LEU A 248 7.38 24.10 -8.64
C LEU A 248 8.63 23.47 -9.28
N ALA A 249 9.26 24.16 -10.24
CA ALA A 249 10.51 23.69 -10.84
C ALA A 249 11.65 23.62 -9.82
N VAL A 250 11.77 24.63 -8.96
CA VAL A 250 12.77 24.68 -7.89
C VAL A 250 12.52 23.59 -6.84
N LEU A 251 11.30 23.42 -6.38
CA LEU A 251 10.94 22.35 -5.42
C LEU A 251 11.28 20.95 -5.97
N ARG A 252 10.98 20.70 -7.25
CA ARG A 252 11.37 19.43 -7.91
C ARG A 252 12.88 19.23 -7.99
N TYR A 253 13.63 20.29 -8.25
CA TYR A 253 15.09 20.24 -8.31
C TYR A 253 15.70 19.96 -6.93
N LEU A 254 15.14 20.55 -5.88
CA LEU A 254 15.59 20.36 -4.49
C LEU A 254 15.08 19.04 -3.88
N LYS A 255 14.21 18.29 -4.58
CA LYS A 255 13.59 17.04 -4.10
C LYS A 255 12.81 17.22 -2.77
N VAL A 256 12.12 18.38 -2.63
CA VAL A 256 11.30 18.75 -1.47
C VAL A 256 9.82 18.68 -1.84
#